data_5ea89cd127f1ab01290a3eed76675c32
#
_entry.id   5ea89cd127f1ab01290a3eed76675c32
#
_cell.length_a   1.000
_cell.length_b   1.000
_cell.length_c   1.000
_cell.angle_alpha   90.00
_cell.angle_beta   90.00
_cell.angle_gamma   90.00
#
_symmetry.space_group_name_H-M   'P 1'
#
loop_
_entity.id
_entity.type
_entity.pdbx_description
1 polymer ?
#
loop_
_entity_poly.entity_id
_entity_poly.type
_entity_poly.pdbx_seq_one_letter_code
_entity_poly.pdbx_strand_id
1 'polypeptide(L)'
;ESHAKGQPVLVGTITIEMSEELSAMLKKRGIKHNVLNAKFHEKEAEIISHAGEIGAVTIATNMAGRGTDIVLEDGVAELGGLKIIGTERHESRRIDNQLRGRAGRQGDPGESKFYLSLEDDLMRLFGSERMISIYNALGIPEGEEIQHKTISKTIEKAQKKIENNNFGIRKNLLDYDRVNNEQREVMYKERRRVLDGDDMKESVLGMMKETVANHVYQVISDELPPEEWDLAALNAELLPIVPLNKIVLTDAEKSSGKVDDLVARLQEETVALYEQKEKEFEDFDLREIERIILLKVIDRKWMDHIDDMDQLREGIGLQAYGQRDPVVEYRMAGFEMFNDMTKAIQEETNPAIRYSTTGSLCPYA
;
A
#
# COMPACT_ATOMS: atom_id res chain seq x y z
N GLU A 1 1.14 24.73 40.66
CA GLU A 1 -0.15 25.10 41.26
C GLU A 1 -1.04 23.87 41.47
N SER A 2 -1.38 23.08 40.41
CA SER A 2 -2.27 21.91 40.51
C SER A 2 -1.68 20.81 41.41
N HIS A 3 -0.41 20.46 41.21
CA HIS A 3 0.32 19.51 42.06
C HIS A 3 0.36 19.94 43.54
N ALA A 4 0.52 21.24 43.82
CA ALA A 4 0.48 21.76 45.20
C ALA A 4 -0.89 21.65 45.88
N LYS A 5 -1.96 21.47 45.11
CA LYS A 5 -3.33 21.23 45.59
C LYS A 5 -3.66 19.73 45.70
N GLY A 6 -2.70 18.86 45.31
CA GLY A 6 -2.92 17.41 45.26
C GLY A 6 -3.60 16.91 43.97
N GLN A 7 -3.92 17.79 43.01
CA GLN A 7 -4.54 17.43 41.74
C GLN A 7 -3.53 16.68 40.88
N PRO A 8 -3.82 15.48 40.35
CA PRO A 8 -2.95 14.77 39.44
C PRO A 8 -2.81 15.48 38.11
N VAL A 9 -1.58 15.44 37.53
CA VAL A 9 -1.24 16.14 36.30
C VAL A 9 -0.63 15.17 35.29
N LEU A 10 -1.21 15.12 34.11
CA LEU A 10 -0.63 14.41 32.96
C LEU A 10 -0.15 15.41 31.94
N VAL A 11 1.15 15.41 31.66
CA VAL A 11 1.77 16.28 30.67
C VAL A 11 2.00 15.51 29.39
N GLY A 12 1.36 15.94 28.31
CA GLY A 12 1.54 15.40 26.96
C GLY A 12 2.62 16.13 26.21
N THR A 13 3.63 15.42 25.70
CA THR A 13 4.71 15.93 24.85
C THR A 13 4.64 15.26 23.46
N ILE A 14 5.18 15.92 22.43
CA ILE A 14 5.22 15.38 21.06
C ILE A 14 6.40 14.44 20.90
N THR A 15 7.58 14.83 21.38
CA THR A 15 8.83 14.09 21.19
C THR A 15 9.35 13.49 22.50
N ILE A 16 10.25 12.50 22.36
CA ILE A 16 10.94 11.87 23.52
C ILE A 16 11.89 12.88 24.14
N GLU A 17 12.62 13.65 23.31
CA GLU A 17 13.57 14.66 23.75
C GLU A 17 12.89 15.69 24.65
N MET A 18 11.73 16.22 24.23
CA MET A 18 10.95 17.16 25.02
C MET A 18 10.52 16.56 26.37
N SER A 19 10.16 15.27 26.37
CA SER A 19 9.79 14.57 27.61
C SER A 19 10.96 14.45 28.58
N GLU A 20 12.17 14.21 28.08
CA GLU A 20 13.39 14.09 28.87
C GLU A 20 13.84 15.46 29.39
N GLU A 21 13.77 16.51 28.56
CA GLU A 21 14.07 17.89 28.97
C GLU A 21 13.13 18.36 30.09
N LEU A 22 11.83 18.17 29.90
CA LEU A 22 10.84 18.53 30.92
C LEU A 22 11.05 17.73 32.22
N SER A 23 11.40 16.45 32.12
CA SER A 23 11.77 15.63 33.27
C SER A 23 12.98 16.22 34.01
N ALA A 24 14.01 16.62 33.28
CA ALA A 24 15.18 17.25 33.89
C ALA A 24 14.84 18.57 34.61
N MET A 25 13.95 19.38 34.03
CA MET A 25 13.46 20.63 34.64
C MET A 25 12.66 20.36 35.93
N LEU A 26 11.75 19.36 35.92
CA LEU A 26 10.95 19.00 37.10
C LEU A 26 11.82 18.44 38.24
N LYS A 27 12.85 17.62 37.91
CA LYS A 27 13.85 17.12 38.88
C LYS A 27 14.58 18.26 39.56
N LYS A 28 15.03 19.26 38.79
CA LYS A 28 15.71 20.47 39.35
C LYS A 28 14.81 21.24 40.31
N ARG A 29 13.49 21.20 40.14
CA ARG A 29 12.51 21.85 41.03
C ARG A 29 12.01 20.94 42.16
N GLY A 30 12.54 19.75 42.29
CA GLY A 30 12.17 18.77 43.36
C GLY A 30 10.78 18.17 43.19
N ILE A 31 10.17 18.22 42.02
CA ILE A 31 8.85 17.64 41.74
C ILE A 31 9.04 16.15 41.35
N LYS A 32 8.47 15.25 42.18
CA LYS A 32 8.41 13.83 41.84
C LYS A 32 7.52 13.59 40.65
N HIS A 33 7.97 12.84 39.68
CA HIS A 33 7.19 12.55 38.47
C HIS A 33 7.62 11.22 37.82
N ASN A 34 6.74 10.65 37.06
CA ASN A 34 6.98 9.49 36.20
C ASN A 34 7.10 9.94 34.74
N VAL A 35 7.96 9.26 33.97
CA VAL A 35 8.10 9.51 32.53
C VAL A 35 7.72 8.26 31.77
N LEU A 36 6.77 8.42 30.82
CA LEU A 36 6.27 7.38 29.97
C LEU A 36 6.56 7.75 28.51
N ASN A 37 7.53 7.07 27.94
CA ASN A 37 7.91 7.21 26.55
C ASN A 37 8.26 5.84 25.96
N ALA A 38 8.52 5.77 24.65
CA ALA A 38 8.79 4.52 23.94
C ALA A 38 9.98 3.69 24.47
N LYS A 39 10.81 4.26 25.35
CA LYS A 39 11.94 3.55 25.98
C LYS A 39 11.49 2.63 27.14
N PHE A 40 10.29 2.79 27.67
CA PHE A 40 9.82 2.14 28.89
C PHE A 40 8.52 1.33 28.72
N HIS A 41 8.35 0.67 27.59
CA HIS A 41 7.13 -0.10 27.29
C HIS A 41 6.73 -1.14 28.35
N GLU A 42 7.70 -1.80 28.95
CA GLU A 42 7.42 -2.87 29.94
C GLU A 42 6.72 -2.35 31.20
N LYS A 43 6.90 -1.08 31.54
CA LYS A 43 6.33 -0.44 32.73
C LYS A 43 5.15 0.49 32.43
N GLU A 44 4.71 0.51 31.17
CA GLU A 44 3.69 1.44 30.72
C GLU A 44 2.38 1.31 31.49
N ALA A 45 1.87 0.09 31.65
CA ALA A 45 0.62 -0.15 32.37
C ALA A 45 0.71 0.21 33.85
N GLU A 46 1.86 -0.07 34.49
CA GLU A 46 2.12 0.27 35.89
C GLU A 46 2.16 1.78 36.10
N ILE A 47 2.89 2.51 35.26
CA ILE A 47 3.01 3.98 35.36
C ILE A 47 1.64 4.65 35.14
N ILE A 48 0.85 4.16 34.17
CA ILE A 48 -0.47 4.72 33.87
C ILE A 48 -1.47 4.45 34.98
N SER A 49 -1.42 3.28 35.65
CA SER A 49 -2.31 2.96 36.76
C SER A 49 -2.16 3.94 37.93
N HIS A 50 -0.95 4.46 38.15
CA HIS A 50 -0.65 5.45 39.19
C HIS A 50 -0.86 6.91 38.76
N ALA A 51 -1.17 7.18 37.50
CA ALA A 51 -1.31 8.55 36.97
C ALA A 51 -2.54 9.30 37.54
N GLY A 52 -3.52 8.60 38.09
CA GLY A 52 -4.73 9.15 38.71
C GLY A 52 -4.63 9.36 40.24
N GLU A 53 -3.49 9.06 40.87
CA GLU A 53 -3.29 9.22 42.32
C GLU A 53 -3.14 10.68 42.74
N ILE A 54 -3.43 10.98 43.99
CA ILE A 54 -3.32 12.32 44.57
C ILE A 54 -1.90 12.85 44.40
N GLY A 55 -1.77 14.01 43.73
CA GLY A 55 -0.50 14.70 43.50
C GLY A 55 0.42 13.99 42.50
N ALA A 56 -0.01 12.97 41.79
CA ALA A 56 0.76 12.32 40.75
C ALA A 56 1.11 13.31 39.62
N VAL A 57 2.34 13.24 39.12
CA VAL A 57 2.77 13.97 37.93
C VAL A 57 3.35 12.95 36.95
N THR A 58 2.74 12.86 35.76
CA THR A 58 3.17 11.94 34.72
C THR A 58 3.44 12.70 33.44
N ILE A 59 4.63 12.49 32.85
CA ILE A 59 4.97 13.01 31.53
C ILE A 59 4.78 11.85 30.55
N ALA A 60 3.99 12.02 29.50
CA ALA A 60 3.72 10.99 28.51
C ALA A 60 3.89 11.54 27.10
N THR A 61 4.57 10.79 26.23
CA THR A 61 4.48 11.04 24.79
C THR A 61 3.12 10.56 24.26
N ASN A 62 2.67 11.12 23.15
CA ASN A 62 1.34 10.91 22.60
C ASN A 62 0.81 9.50 22.53
N MET A 63 1.69 8.57 22.18
CA MET A 63 1.32 7.17 21.92
C MET A 63 1.34 6.32 23.19
N ALA A 64 1.98 6.81 24.25
CA ALA A 64 2.15 6.07 25.48
C ALA A 64 0.86 5.98 26.29
N GLY A 65 0.56 4.82 26.83
CA GLY A 65 -0.66 4.53 27.62
C GLY A 65 -1.95 4.44 26.78
N ARG A 66 -1.87 4.22 25.48
CA ARG A 66 -3.05 4.02 24.63
C ARG A 66 -3.69 2.67 24.93
N GLY A 67 -4.99 2.69 25.23
CA GLY A 67 -5.77 1.49 25.56
C GLY A 67 -5.82 1.20 27.07
N THR A 68 -5.03 1.88 27.90
CA THR A 68 -5.09 1.78 29.37
C THR A 68 -5.91 2.92 29.93
N ASP A 69 -6.83 2.63 30.83
CA ASP A 69 -7.63 3.63 31.53
C ASP A 69 -6.89 4.22 32.71
N ILE A 70 -7.10 5.51 32.99
CA ILE A 70 -6.58 6.20 34.18
C ILE A 70 -7.71 6.29 35.15
N VAL A 71 -7.63 5.50 36.21
CA VAL A 71 -8.60 5.50 37.31
C VAL A 71 -8.18 6.54 38.34
N LEU A 72 -9.11 7.41 38.73
CA LEU A 72 -8.86 8.41 39.75
C LEU A 72 -8.93 7.79 41.15
N GLU A 73 -7.98 8.16 42.01
CA GLU A 73 -8.02 7.83 43.43
C GLU A 73 -9.15 8.55 44.13
N ASP A 74 -9.66 7.98 45.23
CA ASP A 74 -10.74 8.59 46.03
C ASP A 74 -10.36 10.02 46.46
N GLY A 75 -11.28 10.98 46.30
CA GLY A 75 -11.06 12.38 46.62
C GLY A 75 -10.45 13.23 45.49
N VAL A 76 -9.88 12.61 44.44
CA VAL A 76 -9.29 13.36 43.30
C VAL A 76 -10.36 14.07 42.48
N ALA A 77 -11.57 13.51 42.38
CA ALA A 77 -12.70 14.14 41.71
C ALA A 77 -13.05 15.48 42.38
N GLU A 78 -12.98 15.58 43.71
CA GLU A 78 -13.24 16.82 44.46
C GLU A 78 -12.17 17.89 44.23
N LEU A 79 -10.93 17.48 43.88
CA LEU A 79 -9.84 18.36 43.50
C LEU A 79 -9.92 18.85 42.04
N GLY A 80 -10.96 18.43 41.29
CA GLY A 80 -11.15 18.77 39.88
C GLY A 80 -10.73 17.70 38.90
N GLY A 81 -10.41 16.48 39.37
CA GLY A 81 -10.02 15.33 38.57
C GLY A 81 -8.65 15.47 37.92
N LEU A 82 -8.43 14.70 36.84
CA LEU A 82 -7.14 14.69 36.14
C LEU A 82 -6.96 15.98 35.32
N LYS A 83 -5.81 16.66 35.50
CA LYS A 83 -5.41 17.82 34.70
C LYS A 83 -4.47 17.40 33.58
N ILE A 84 -4.87 17.70 32.35
CA ILE A 84 -4.05 17.48 31.17
C ILE A 84 -3.35 18.78 30.80
N ILE A 85 -2.03 18.71 30.57
CA ILE A 85 -1.22 19.80 30.03
C ILE A 85 -0.60 19.31 28.72
N GLY A 86 -0.92 19.97 27.60
CA GLY A 86 -0.20 19.79 26.34
C GLY A 86 0.88 20.84 26.20
N THR A 87 2.10 20.45 25.87
CA THR A 87 3.23 21.39 25.68
C THR A 87 3.23 22.01 24.28
N GLU A 88 2.54 21.37 23.35
CA GLU A 88 2.40 21.79 21.96
C GLU A 88 1.10 21.25 21.36
N ARG A 89 0.74 21.73 20.16
CA ARG A 89 -0.34 21.14 19.37
C ARG A 89 0.21 20.18 18.33
N HIS A 90 -0.48 19.05 18.17
CA HIS A 90 -0.18 18.12 17.10
C HIS A 90 -0.67 18.63 15.75
N GLU A 91 -0.15 18.05 14.68
CA GLU A 91 -0.63 18.31 13.32
C GLU A 91 -2.11 17.94 13.12
N SER A 92 -2.63 17.01 13.92
CA SER A 92 -4.00 16.54 13.85
C SER A 92 -4.77 16.83 15.15
N ARG A 93 -5.95 17.48 15.03
CA ARG A 93 -6.86 17.70 16.14
C ARG A 93 -7.31 16.40 16.80
N ARG A 94 -7.37 15.32 16.03
CA ARG A 94 -7.74 14.00 16.58
C ARG A 94 -6.76 13.55 17.66
N ILE A 95 -5.49 13.80 17.48
CA ILE A 95 -4.45 13.44 18.47
C ILE A 95 -4.57 14.34 19.71
N ASP A 96 -4.76 15.63 19.53
CA ASP A 96 -5.03 16.55 20.65
C ASP A 96 -6.27 16.13 21.46
N ASN A 97 -7.33 15.71 20.76
CA ASN A 97 -8.55 15.24 21.40
C ASN A 97 -8.35 13.89 22.12
N GLN A 98 -7.46 13.00 21.63
CA GLN A 98 -7.08 11.78 22.35
C GLN A 98 -6.34 12.11 23.65
N LEU A 99 -5.46 13.11 23.66
CA LEU A 99 -4.83 13.58 24.87
C LEU A 99 -5.84 14.19 25.84
N ARG A 100 -6.69 15.09 25.37
CA ARG A 100 -7.78 15.70 26.19
C ARG A 100 -8.72 14.65 26.77
N GLY A 101 -9.06 13.63 25.96
CA GLY A 101 -9.97 12.56 26.36
C GLY A 101 -9.39 11.57 27.38
N ARG A 102 -8.18 11.80 27.87
CA ARG A 102 -7.66 11.08 29.04
C ARG A 102 -8.21 11.64 30.36
N ALA A 103 -8.65 12.90 30.38
CA ALA A 103 -9.42 13.48 31.49
C ALA A 103 -10.92 13.31 31.26
N GLY A 104 -11.73 13.37 32.31
CA GLY A 104 -13.19 13.31 32.26
C GLY A 104 -13.74 11.96 31.82
N ARG A 105 -13.02 10.87 31.99
CA ARG A 105 -13.51 9.51 31.70
C ARG A 105 -14.54 9.10 32.75
N GLN A 106 -15.46 8.23 32.33
CA GLN A 106 -16.51 7.65 33.21
C GLN A 106 -17.41 8.68 33.92
N GLY A 107 -17.41 9.93 33.42
CA GLY A 107 -18.18 11.02 34.03
C GLY A 107 -17.43 11.83 35.09
N ASP A 108 -16.17 11.52 35.33
CA ASP A 108 -15.30 12.24 36.26
C ASP A 108 -15.04 13.68 35.78
N PRO A 109 -14.84 14.66 36.71
CA PRO A 109 -14.37 15.98 36.35
C PRO A 109 -12.95 15.90 35.76
N GLY A 110 -12.56 16.87 34.94
CA GLY A 110 -11.22 16.99 34.39
C GLY A 110 -11.01 18.31 33.68
N GLU A 111 -9.76 18.71 33.58
CA GLU A 111 -9.35 19.93 32.91
C GLU A 111 -8.26 19.66 31.90
N SER A 112 -8.27 20.37 30.76
CA SER A 112 -7.16 20.32 29.80
C SER A 112 -6.76 21.69 29.35
N LYS A 113 -5.43 21.94 29.34
CA LYS A 113 -4.83 23.21 28.88
C LYS A 113 -3.64 22.92 27.99
N PHE A 114 -3.55 23.63 26.87
CA PHE A 114 -2.39 23.57 25.96
C PHE A 114 -1.61 24.87 26.06
N TYR A 115 -0.30 24.75 26.24
CA TYR A 115 0.64 25.85 26.18
C TYR A 115 1.38 25.76 24.84
N LEU A 116 1.40 26.86 24.09
CA LEU A 116 1.92 26.91 22.73
C LEU A 116 2.92 28.03 22.61
N SER A 117 3.97 27.82 21.84
CA SER A 117 4.91 28.84 21.40
C SER A 117 4.63 29.26 19.97
N LEU A 118 4.94 30.47 19.59
CA LEU A 118 4.96 30.91 18.20
C LEU A 118 6.09 30.23 17.40
N GLU A 119 7.04 29.65 18.10
CA GLU A 119 8.18 28.94 17.53
C GLU A 119 7.84 27.45 17.26
N ASP A 120 6.70 26.96 17.77
CA ASP A 120 6.24 25.58 17.48
C ASP A 120 6.10 25.37 15.97
N ASP A 121 6.45 24.17 15.50
CA ASP A 121 6.45 23.84 14.06
C ASP A 121 5.11 24.11 13.38
N LEU A 122 4.00 23.82 14.06
CA LEU A 122 2.66 24.12 13.56
C LEU A 122 2.48 25.64 13.31
N MET A 123 3.02 26.46 14.19
CA MET A 123 2.90 27.92 14.10
C MET A 123 3.83 28.49 13.04
N ARG A 124 5.04 27.94 12.90
CA ARG A 124 6.03 28.34 11.88
C ARG A 124 5.51 28.08 10.47
N LEU A 125 4.81 26.94 10.24
CA LEU A 125 4.29 26.56 8.92
C LEU A 125 3.12 27.43 8.45
N PHE A 126 2.30 27.98 9.35
CA PHE A 126 1.00 28.55 8.97
C PHE A 126 0.68 29.94 9.46
N GLY A 127 1.55 30.61 10.20
CA GLY A 127 1.11 31.88 10.74
C GLY A 127 2.12 32.81 11.34
N SER A 128 3.38 32.43 11.40
CA SER A 128 4.36 33.16 12.23
C SER A 128 4.49 34.63 11.87
N GLU A 129 4.66 35.02 10.62
CA GLU A 129 4.95 36.40 10.25
C GLU A 129 3.79 37.36 10.51
N ARG A 130 2.57 37.00 10.16
CA ARG A 130 1.36 37.80 10.42
C ARG A 130 1.05 37.88 11.92
N MET A 131 1.24 36.79 12.65
CA MET A 131 0.97 36.75 14.07
C MET A 131 2.07 37.54 14.84
N ILE A 132 3.33 37.36 14.48
CA ILE A 132 4.44 38.16 15.06
C ILE A 132 4.20 39.64 14.81
N SER A 133 3.77 40.05 13.61
CA SER A 133 3.48 41.47 13.33
C SER A 133 2.29 42.00 14.15
N ILE A 134 1.26 41.20 14.41
CA ILE A 134 0.13 41.56 15.28
C ILE A 134 0.62 41.68 16.73
N TYR A 135 1.48 40.77 17.20
CA TYR A 135 2.07 40.83 18.53
C TYR A 135 2.89 42.07 18.75
N ASN A 136 3.78 42.39 17.82
CA ASN A 136 4.59 43.56 17.87
C ASN A 136 3.74 44.85 17.85
N ALA A 137 2.64 44.85 17.10
CA ALA A 137 1.70 45.97 17.06
C ALA A 137 0.87 46.12 18.34
N LEU A 138 0.62 45.04 19.08
CA LEU A 138 -0.10 45.07 20.34
C LEU A 138 0.78 45.38 21.54
N GLY A 139 2.11 45.46 21.36
CA GLY A 139 3.06 45.81 22.43
C GLY A 139 3.06 44.87 23.63
N ILE A 140 2.79 43.59 23.41
CA ILE A 140 2.71 42.56 24.46
C ILE A 140 4.14 42.20 24.89
N PRO A 141 4.50 42.29 26.20
CA PRO A 141 5.83 41.95 26.68
C PRO A 141 6.14 40.45 26.45
N GLU A 142 7.43 40.13 26.22
CA GLU A 142 7.89 38.75 26.19
C GLU A 142 7.57 38.03 27.50
N GLY A 143 7.01 36.82 27.40
CA GLY A 143 6.69 35.98 28.55
C GLY A 143 5.26 36.12 29.10
N GLU A 144 4.46 37.05 28.57
CA GLU A 144 3.03 37.10 28.94
C GLU A 144 2.19 36.04 28.21
N GLU A 145 1.32 35.41 29.00
CA GLU A 145 0.37 34.43 28.48
C GLU A 145 -0.79 35.11 27.72
N ILE A 146 -0.95 34.74 26.45
CA ILE A 146 -1.99 35.33 25.63
C ILE A 146 -3.13 34.35 25.45
N GLN A 147 -4.28 34.69 26.02
CA GLN A 147 -5.52 33.95 25.88
C GLN A 147 -6.49 34.71 24.98
N HIS A 148 -6.53 34.38 23.69
CA HIS A 148 -7.46 35.00 22.76
C HIS A 148 -8.14 33.99 21.85
N LYS A 149 -9.47 34.07 21.73
CA LYS A 149 -10.29 33.16 20.91
C LYS A 149 -9.88 33.15 19.42
N THR A 150 -9.39 34.26 18.91
CA THR A 150 -8.95 34.38 17.51
C THR A 150 -7.70 33.54 17.25
N ILE A 151 -6.78 33.47 18.21
CA ILE A 151 -5.55 32.67 18.11
C ILE A 151 -5.91 31.18 18.05
N SER A 152 -6.77 30.73 18.99
CA SER A 152 -7.24 29.33 18.98
C SER A 152 -7.88 28.95 17.65
N LYS A 153 -8.73 29.82 17.06
CA LYS A 153 -9.34 29.59 15.75
C LYS A 153 -8.31 29.55 14.61
N THR A 154 -7.25 30.34 14.69
CA THR A 154 -6.16 30.34 13.68
C THR A 154 -5.38 29.03 13.73
N ILE A 155 -5.08 28.54 14.92
CA ILE A 155 -4.41 27.25 15.15
C ILE A 155 -5.28 26.12 14.61
N GLU A 156 -6.58 26.10 14.90
CA GLU A 156 -7.49 25.09 14.37
C GLU A 156 -7.59 25.09 12.84
N LYS A 157 -7.54 26.28 12.22
CA LYS A 157 -7.49 26.40 10.75
C LYS A 157 -6.19 25.86 10.19
N ALA A 158 -5.05 26.11 10.84
CA ALA A 158 -3.75 25.58 10.46
C ALA A 158 -3.74 24.05 10.52
N GLN A 159 -4.17 23.47 11.64
CA GLN A 159 -4.32 22.02 11.79
C GLN A 159 -5.21 21.42 10.68
N LYS A 160 -6.37 22.01 10.41
CA LYS A 160 -7.28 21.54 9.36
C LYS A 160 -6.64 21.58 7.97
N LYS A 161 -5.79 22.58 7.70
CA LYS A 161 -5.06 22.66 6.43
C LYS A 161 -4.03 21.54 6.28
N ILE A 162 -3.28 21.22 7.34
CA ILE A 162 -2.35 20.08 7.35
C ILE A 162 -3.12 18.77 7.21
N GLU A 163 -4.20 18.58 7.99
CA GLU A 163 -5.05 17.39 7.90
C GLU A 163 -5.56 17.16 6.48
N ASN A 164 -6.03 18.22 5.81
CA ASN A 164 -6.51 18.13 4.43
C ASN A 164 -5.39 17.78 3.43
N ASN A 165 -4.21 18.37 3.60
CA ASN A 165 -3.05 18.06 2.76
C ASN A 165 -2.62 16.59 2.94
N ASN A 166 -2.46 16.15 4.18
CA ASN A 166 -2.09 14.77 4.51
C ASN A 166 -3.19 13.77 4.06
N PHE A 167 -4.46 14.17 4.12
CA PHE A 167 -5.56 13.38 3.57
C PHE A 167 -5.44 13.25 2.04
N GLY A 168 -5.15 14.36 1.34
CA GLY A 168 -4.95 14.35 -0.11
C GLY A 168 -3.82 13.41 -0.54
N ILE A 169 -2.67 13.50 0.13
CA ILE A 169 -1.52 12.61 -0.12
C ILE A 169 -1.91 11.14 0.09
N ARG A 170 -2.55 10.82 1.23
CA ARG A 170 -2.97 9.45 1.51
C ARG A 170 -4.05 8.95 0.54
N LYS A 171 -4.97 9.82 0.12
CA LYS A 171 -5.99 9.46 -0.87
C LYS A 171 -5.34 9.10 -2.20
N ASN A 172 -4.40 9.92 -2.67
CA ASN A 172 -3.68 9.62 -3.91
C ASN A 172 -2.93 8.29 -3.83
N LEU A 173 -2.23 8.00 -2.72
CA LEU A 173 -1.58 6.70 -2.52
C LEU A 173 -2.58 5.54 -2.62
N LEU A 174 -3.74 5.64 -1.98
CA LEU A 174 -4.77 4.61 -2.03
C LEU A 174 -5.37 4.44 -3.43
N ASP A 175 -5.49 5.52 -4.21
CA ASP A 175 -6.01 5.46 -5.57
C ASP A 175 -5.03 4.70 -6.50
N TYR A 176 -3.72 4.88 -6.35
CA TYR A 176 -2.69 4.07 -7.03
C TYR A 176 -2.68 2.62 -6.52
N ASP A 177 -2.67 2.41 -5.21
CA ASP A 177 -2.64 1.07 -4.60
C ASP A 177 -3.85 0.22 -4.99
N ARG A 178 -5.01 0.85 -5.25
CA ARG A 178 -6.20 0.14 -5.71
C ARG A 178 -5.95 -0.60 -7.02
N VAL A 179 -5.29 0.01 -7.99
CA VAL A 179 -4.97 -0.61 -9.27
C VAL A 179 -4.11 -1.86 -9.06
N ASN A 180 -3.04 -1.71 -8.28
CA ASN A 180 -2.14 -2.83 -7.98
C ASN A 180 -2.85 -3.95 -7.20
N ASN A 181 -3.76 -3.61 -6.29
CA ASN A 181 -4.51 -4.60 -5.52
C ASN A 181 -5.51 -5.38 -6.38
N GLU A 182 -6.21 -4.73 -7.30
CA GLU A 182 -7.12 -5.40 -8.24
C GLU A 182 -6.36 -6.42 -9.10
N GLN A 183 -5.20 -6.06 -9.63
CA GLN A 183 -4.32 -6.96 -10.39
C GLN A 183 -3.78 -8.10 -9.51
N ARG A 184 -3.37 -7.80 -8.27
CA ARG A 184 -2.88 -8.78 -7.31
C ARG A 184 -3.94 -9.83 -6.98
N GLU A 185 -5.18 -9.43 -6.77
CA GLU A 185 -6.28 -10.37 -6.51
C GLU A 185 -6.47 -11.36 -7.66
N VAL A 186 -6.42 -10.88 -8.91
CA VAL A 186 -6.51 -11.74 -10.10
C VAL A 186 -5.35 -12.72 -10.13
N MET A 187 -4.10 -12.23 -10.01
CA MET A 187 -2.91 -13.08 -10.08
C MET A 187 -2.84 -14.11 -8.95
N TYR A 188 -3.18 -13.70 -7.72
CA TYR A 188 -3.16 -14.62 -6.58
C TYR A 188 -4.26 -15.68 -6.68
N LYS A 189 -5.40 -15.35 -7.28
CA LYS A 189 -6.46 -16.32 -7.57
C LYS A 189 -6.00 -17.36 -8.60
N GLU A 190 -5.38 -16.93 -9.69
CA GLU A 190 -4.84 -17.84 -10.71
C GLU A 190 -3.70 -18.69 -10.12
N ARG A 191 -2.76 -18.08 -9.42
CA ARG A 191 -1.69 -18.80 -8.72
C ARG A 191 -2.23 -19.85 -7.75
N ARG A 192 -3.31 -19.52 -7.03
CA ARG A 192 -3.97 -20.43 -6.10
C ARG A 192 -4.60 -21.62 -6.81
N ARG A 193 -5.26 -21.42 -7.95
CA ARG A 193 -5.79 -22.52 -8.79
C ARG A 193 -4.69 -23.49 -9.20
N VAL A 194 -3.54 -22.97 -9.61
CA VAL A 194 -2.38 -23.79 -9.99
C VAL A 194 -1.84 -24.57 -8.78
N LEU A 195 -1.76 -23.96 -7.60
CA LEU A 195 -1.31 -24.60 -6.36
C LEU A 195 -2.26 -25.71 -5.88
N ASP A 196 -3.56 -25.47 -5.97
CA ASP A 196 -4.59 -26.41 -5.53
C ASP A 196 -4.75 -27.58 -6.52
N GLY A 197 -4.11 -27.50 -7.70
CA GLY A 197 -4.05 -28.58 -8.69
C GLY A 197 -5.31 -28.70 -9.54
N ASP A 198 -6.15 -27.65 -9.59
CA ASP A 198 -7.37 -27.62 -10.42
C ASP A 198 -7.00 -27.74 -11.90
N ASP A 199 -7.48 -28.81 -12.53
CA ASP A 199 -7.46 -29.15 -13.95
C ASP A 199 -6.33 -28.52 -14.80
N MET A 200 -5.06 -28.88 -14.44
CA MET A 200 -3.87 -28.35 -15.10
C MET A 200 -3.86 -28.64 -16.60
N LYS A 201 -4.37 -29.80 -17.01
CA LYS A 201 -4.44 -30.20 -18.42
C LYS A 201 -5.30 -29.23 -19.24
N GLU A 202 -6.51 -28.94 -18.75
CA GLU A 202 -7.42 -28.01 -19.43
C GLU A 202 -6.85 -26.61 -19.49
N SER A 203 -6.24 -26.16 -18.39
CA SER A 203 -5.58 -24.85 -18.32
C SER A 203 -4.43 -24.72 -19.31
N VAL A 204 -3.54 -25.71 -19.38
CA VAL A 204 -2.40 -25.69 -20.30
C VAL A 204 -2.86 -25.80 -21.76
N LEU A 205 -3.81 -26.67 -22.07
CA LEU A 205 -4.38 -26.77 -23.42
C LEU A 205 -5.10 -25.48 -23.83
N GLY A 206 -5.79 -24.82 -22.90
CA GLY A 206 -6.40 -23.52 -23.12
C GLY A 206 -5.38 -22.46 -23.51
N MET A 207 -4.28 -22.34 -22.75
CA MET A 207 -3.18 -21.42 -23.04
C MET A 207 -2.54 -21.70 -24.41
N MET A 208 -2.30 -22.98 -24.74
CA MET A 208 -1.73 -23.36 -26.04
C MET A 208 -2.64 -22.98 -27.20
N LYS A 209 -3.95 -23.24 -27.08
CA LYS A 209 -4.94 -22.89 -28.10
C LYS A 209 -5.04 -21.36 -28.30
N GLU A 210 -5.05 -20.62 -27.20
CA GLU A 210 -5.10 -19.17 -27.25
C GLU A 210 -3.83 -18.57 -27.86
N THR A 211 -2.64 -19.10 -27.50
CA THR A 211 -1.38 -18.69 -28.11
C THR A 211 -1.39 -18.93 -29.64
N VAL A 212 -1.86 -20.09 -30.10
CA VAL A 212 -1.99 -20.37 -31.53
C VAL A 212 -2.92 -19.37 -32.21
N ALA A 213 -4.10 -19.13 -31.66
CA ALA A 213 -5.07 -18.18 -32.21
C ALA A 213 -4.49 -16.77 -32.32
N ASN A 214 -3.86 -16.28 -31.22
CA ASN A 214 -3.28 -14.94 -31.17
C ASN A 214 -2.21 -14.73 -32.24
N HIS A 215 -1.28 -15.69 -32.42
CA HIS A 215 -0.23 -15.57 -33.43
C HIS A 215 -0.78 -15.65 -34.85
N VAL A 216 -1.76 -16.51 -35.09
CA VAL A 216 -2.40 -16.59 -36.41
C VAL A 216 -3.10 -15.27 -36.74
N TYR A 217 -3.94 -14.74 -35.86
CA TYR A 217 -4.65 -13.47 -36.11
C TYR A 217 -3.72 -12.25 -36.16
N GLN A 218 -2.55 -12.32 -35.55
CA GLN A 218 -1.58 -11.24 -35.62
C GLN A 218 -0.87 -11.16 -36.97
N VAL A 219 -0.62 -12.31 -37.62
CA VAL A 219 0.12 -12.41 -38.88
C VAL A 219 -0.80 -12.49 -40.08
N ILE A 220 -1.94 -13.16 -39.93
CA ILE A 220 -2.87 -13.46 -41.03
C ILE A 220 -4.16 -12.62 -40.86
N SER A 221 -4.64 -12.04 -41.95
CA SER A 221 -5.90 -11.24 -42.00
C SER A 221 -6.89 -11.85 -42.98
N ASP A 222 -8.18 -11.90 -42.58
CA ASP A 222 -9.29 -12.26 -43.46
C ASP A 222 -9.53 -11.27 -44.62
N GLU A 223 -8.89 -10.10 -44.55
CA GLU A 223 -9.00 -9.09 -45.64
C GLU A 223 -8.15 -9.48 -46.86
N LEU A 224 -7.19 -10.40 -46.68
CA LEU A 224 -6.31 -10.89 -47.74
C LEU A 224 -6.75 -12.26 -48.24
N PRO A 225 -6.62 -12.53 -49.56
CA PRO A 225 -6.87 -13.88 -50.06
C PRO A 225 -5.81 -14.84 -49.54
N PRO A 226 -6.14 -16.14 -49.35
CA PRO A 226 -5.21 -17.16 -48.77
C PRO A 226 -3.86 -17.26 -49.49
N GLU A 227 -3.80 -16.91 -50.74
CA GLU A 227 -2.57 -16.90 -51.55
C GLU A 227 -1.57 -15.83 -51.11
N GLU A 228 -2.06 -14.75 -50.48
CA GLU A 228 -1.27 -13.62 -50.00
C GLU A 228 -0.95 -13.73 -48.49
N TRP A 229 -1.40 -14.77 -47.79
CA TRP A 229 -1.09 -14.95 -46.38
C TRP A 229 0.40 -15.25 -46.15
N ASP A 230 1.02 -14.52 -45.25
CA ASP A 230 2.44 -14.69 -44.93
C ASP A 230 2.68 -15.90 -44.01
N LEU A 231 2.60 -17.10 -44.60
CA LEU A 231 2.89 -18.33 -43.90
C LEU A 231 4.36 -18.46 -43.46
N ALA A 232 5.27 -17.72 -44.10
CA ALA A 232 6.67 -17.75 -43.72
C ALA A 232 6.86 -17.02 -42.38
N ALA A 233 6.25 -15.85 -42.22
CA ALA A 233 6.23 -15.12 -40.95
C ALA A 233 5.52 -15.95 -39.87
N LEU A 234 4.35 -16.53 -40.14
CA LEU A 234 3.63 -17.39 -39.19
C LEU A 234 4.47 -18.57 -38.71
N ASN A 235 5.15 -19.27 -39.64
CA ASN A 235 6.05 -20.37 -39.29
C ASN A 235 7.23 -19.91 -38.43
N ALA A 236 7.80 -18.72 -38.72
CA ALA A 236 8.92 -18.17 -37.95
C ALA A 236 8.53 -17.80 -36.52
N GLU A 237 7.32 -17.30 -36.31
CA GLU A 237 6.84 -16.89 -35.00
C GLU A 237 6.24 -18.04 -34.16
N LEU A 238 5.40 -18.89 -34.77
CA LEU A 238 4.63 -19.90 -34.02
C LEU A 238 5.42 -21.20 -33.74
N LEU A 239 6.23 -21.68 -34.68
CA LEU A 239 6.94 -22.96 -34.49
C LEU A 239 7.97 -22.98 -33.35
N PRO A 240 8.64 -21.88 -32.97
CA PRO A 240 9.47 -21.85 -31.76
C PRO A 240 8.67 -22.03 -30.46
N ILE A 241 7.42 -21.59 -30.47
CA ILE A 241 6.54 -21.61 -29.28
C ILE A 241 5.79 -22.94 -29.21
N VAL A 242 5.13 -23.34 -30.29
CA VAL A 242 4.39 -24.60 -30.40
C VAL A 242 5.06 -25.48 -31.48
N PRO A 243 5.59 -26.67 -31.14
CA PRO A 243 6.41 -27.47 -32.05
C PRO A 243 5.56 -28.25 -33.07
N LEU A 244 4.75 -27.52 -33.81
CA LEU A 244 3.99 -28.07 -34.93
C LEU A 244 4.89 -28.44 -36.12
N ASN A 245 4.33 -29.19 -37.05
CA ASN A 245 4.95 -29.35 -38.36
C ASN A 245 4.89 -28.03 -39.15
N LYS A 246 5.72 -27.90 -40.20
CA LYS A 246 5.70 -26.73 -41.06
C LYS A 246 4.27 -26.45 -41.54
N ILE A 247 3.77 -25.26 -41.22
CA ILE A 247 2.42 -24.84 -41.57
C ILE A 247 2.36 -24.57 -43.06
N VAL A 248 1.46 -25.27 -43.74
CA VAL A 248 1.10 -25.10 -45.15
C VAL A 248 -0.42 -25.14 -45.25
N LEU A 249 -0.99 -24.40 -46.22
CA LEU A 249 -2.42 -24.40 -46.43
C LEU A 249 -2.88 -25.69 -47.09
N THR A 250 -3.97 -26.23 -46.60
CA THR A 250 -4.71 -27.31 -47.26
C THR A 250 -5.55 -26.75 -48.41
N ASP A 251 -6.00 -27.61 -49.31
CA ASP A 251 -6.86 -27.20 -50.44
C ASP A 251 -8.22 -26.70 -49.96
N ALA A 252 -8.70 -27.18 -48.83
CA ALA A 252 -9.92 -26.73 -48.18
C ALA A 252 -9.77 -25.27 -47.67
N GLU A 253 -8.67 -24.96 -46.98
CA GLU A 253 -8.37 -23.61 -46.45
C GLU A 253 -8.17 -22.59 -47.57
N LYS A 254 -7.49 -23.00 -48.65
CA LYS A 254 -7.38 -22.16 -49.86
C LYS A 254 -8.76 -21.84 -50.46
N SER A 255 -9.70 -22.79 -50.39
CA SER A 255 -11.02 -22.62 -50.93
C SER A 255 -11.97 -21.85 -50.00
N SER A 256 -11.86 -22.02 -48.68
CA SER A 256 -12.69 -21.34 -47.70
C SER A 256 -12.31 -19.86 -47.52
N GLY A 257 -11.03 -19.57 -47.59
CA GLY A 257 -10.50 -18.24 -47.36
C GLY A 257 -10.71 -17.66 -45.97
N LYS A 258 -10.96 -18.55 -44.97
CA LYS A 258 -11.22 -18.15 -43.57
C LYS A 258 -10.05 -18.46 -42.69
N VAL A 259 -9.61 -17.45 -41.94
CA VAL A 259 -8.53 -17.60 -40.94
C VAL A 259 -8.96 -18.52 -39.80
N ASP A 260 -10.25 -18.50 -39.45
CA ASP A 260 -10.80 -19.36 -38.39
C ASP A 260 -10.63 -20.86 -38.69
N ASP A 261 -10.70 -21.28 -39.95
CA ASP A 261 -10.49 -22.68 -40.33
C ASP A 261 -9.03 -23.11 -40.13
N LEU A 262 -8.08 -22.22 -40.43
CA LEU A 262 -6.66 -22.42 -40.16
C LEU A 262 -6.39 -22.49 -38.64
N VAL A 263 -6.97 -21.58 -37.85
CA VAL A 263 -6.84 -21.56 -36.39
C VAL A 263 -7.37 -22.87 -35.80
N ALA A 264 -8.56 -23.31 -36.19
CA ALA A 264 -9.18 -24.55 -35.67
C ALA A 264 -8.28 -25.76 -35.94
N ARG A 265 -7.76 -25.90 -37.17
CA ARG A 265 -6.85 -27.01 -37.53
C ARG A 265 -5.56 -26.98 -36.68
N LEU A 266 -4.90 -25.82 -36.57
CA LEU A 266 -3.67 -25.70 -35.81
C LEU A 266 -3.88 -25.95 -34.31
N GLN A 267 -5.05 -25.59 -33.79
CA GLN A 267 -5.44 -25.92 -32.41
C GLN A 267 -5.65 -27.43 -32.23
N GLU A 268 -6.29 -28.12 -33.19
CA GLU A 268 -6.45 -29.59 -33.16
C GLU A 268 -5.10 -30.30 -33.26
N GLU A 269 -4.21 -29.87 -34.15
CA GLU A 269 -2.84 -30.39 -34.26
C GLU A 269 -2.05 -30.21 -32.95
N THR A 270 -2.23 -29.06 -32.29
CA THR A 270 -1.59 -28.74 -30.99
C THR A 270 -2.08 -29.70 -29.90
N VAL A 271 -3.40 -29.95 -29.82
CA VAL A 271 -3.97 -30.90 -28.86
C VAL A 271 -3.45 -32.32 -29.12
N ALA A 272 -3.47 -32.77 -30.37
CA ALA A 272 -2.96 -34.09 -30.73
C ALA A 272 -1.46 -34.28 -30.38
N LEU A 273 -0.66 -33.25 -30.61
CA LEU A 273 0.76 -33.26 -30.23
C LEU A 273 0.94 -33.35 -28.70
N TYR A 274 0.14 -32.61 -27.94
CA TYR A 274 0.18 -32.66 -26.49
C TYR A 274 -0.23 -34.04 -25.95
N GLU A 275 -1.31 -34.64 -26.47
CA GLU A 275 -1.78 -35.99 -26.08
C GLU A 275 -0.76 -37.09 -26.45
N GLN A 276 -0.06 -36.95 -27.57
CA GLN A 276 1.04 -37.84 -27.93
C GLN A 276 2.17 -37.75 -26.89
N LYS A 277 2.55 -36.57 -26.52
CA LYS A 277 3.60 -36.34 -25.50
C LYS A 277 3.18 -36.88 -24.14
N GLU A 278 1.95 -36.63 -23.71
CA GLU A 278 1.44 -37.16 -22.46
C GLU A 278 1.62 -38.69 -22.34
N LYS A 279 1.43 -39.43 -23.45
CA LYS A 279 1.67 -40.88 -23.49
C LYS A 279 3.13 -41.28 -23.40
N GLU A 280 4.05 -40.43 -23.87
CA GLU A 280 5.52 -40.64 -23.76
C GLU A 280 6.01 -40.52 -22.31
N PHE A 281 5.25 -39.84 -21.45
CA PHE A 281 5.58 -39.58 -20.06
C PHE A 281 4.80 -40.43 -19.04
N GLU A 282 4.34 -41.64 -19.41
CA GLU A 282 3.60 -42.53 -18.50
C GLU A 282 4.30 -42.82 -17.15
N ASP A 283 5.62 -42.71 -17.09
CA ASP A 283 6.44 -42.96 -15.89
C ASP A 283 6.66 -41.69 -15.00
N PHE A 284 6.26 -40.51 -15.43
CA PHE A 284 6.45 -39.25 -14.71
C PHE A 284 5.14 -38.50 -14.53
N ASP A 285 4.98 -37.82 -13.38
CA ASP A 285 3.83 -36.95 -13.15
C ASP A 285 3.98 -35.65 -13.96
N LEU A 286 3.54 -35.68 -15.23
CA LEU A 286 3.56 -34.53 -16.13
C LEU A 286 2.82 -33.33 -15.51
N ARG A 287 1.75 -33.56 -14.74
CA ARG A 287 0.96 -32.51 -14.07
C ARG A 287 1.79 -31.76 -13.05
N GLU A 288 2.63 -32.47 -12.30
CA GLU A 288 3.52 -31.83 -11.34
C GLU A 288 4.57 -30.95 -12.04
N ILE A 289 5.12 -31.41 -13.16
CA ILE A 289 6.08 -30.63 -13.97
C ILE A 289 5.42 -29.35 -14.51
N GLU A 290 4.24 -29.47 -15.10
CA GLU A 290 3.45 -28.35 -15.61
C GLU A 290 3.15 -27.33 -14.51
N ARG A 291 2.75 -27.81 -13.34
CA ARG A 291 2.47 -26.97 -12.17
C ARG A 291 3.70 -26.19 -11.74
N ILE A 292 4.85 -26.85 -11.61
CA ILE A 292 6.10 -26.21 -11.19
C ILE A 292 6.52 -25.15 -12.21
N ILE A 293 6.46 -25.46 -13.50
CA ILE A 293 6.82 -24.54 -14.57
C ILE A 293 5.92 -23.31 -14.54
N LEU A 294 4.60 -23.53 -14.52
CA LEU A 294 3.63 -22.45 -14.55
C LEU A 294 3.79 -21.54 -13.33
N LEU A 295 3.99 -22.11 -12.12
CA LEU A 295 4.24 -21.31 -10.92
C LEU A 295 5.51 -20.47 -11.04
N LYS A 296 6.61 -21.04 -11.54
CA LYS A 296 7.86 -20.30 -11.75
C LYS A 296 7.70 -19.13 -12.73
N VAL A 297 6.99 -19.36 -13.84
CA VAL A 297 6.72 -18.32 -14.84
C VAL A 297 5.82 -17.24 -14.27
N ILE A 298 4.72 -17.62 -13.62
CA ILE A 298 3.81 -16.67 -12.94
C ILE A 298 4.58 -15.81 -11.92
N ASP A 299 5.33 -16.44 -11.03
CA ASP A 299 6.03 -15.74 -9.95
C ASP A 299 7.05 -14.74 -10.51
N ARG A 300 7.82 -15.13 -11.53
CA ARG A 300 8.80 -14.24 -12.17
C ARG A 300 8.11 -13.07 -12.87
N LYS A 301 7.15 -13.34 -13.76
CA LYS A 301 6.44 -12.29 -14.51
C LYS A 301 5.69 -11.33 -13.61
N TRP A 302 5.13 -11.84 -12.52
CA TRP A 302 4.48 -11.00 -11.53
C TRP A 302 5.46 -10.09 -10.78
N MET A 303 6.65 -10.58 -10.43
CA MET A 303 7.69 -9.74 -9.81
C MET A 303 8.15 -8.64 -10.76
N ASP A 304 8.47 -8.99 -12.02
CA ASP A 304 8.84 -8.01 -13.04
C ASP A 304 7.75 -6.95 -13.23
N HIS A 305 6.48 -7.38 -13.28
CA HIS A 305 5.34 -6.46 -13.42
C HIS A 305 5.17 -5.49 -12.23
N ILE A 306 5.41 -5.95 -11.01
CA ILE A 306 5.39 -5.06 -9.83
C ILE A 306 6.45 -3.96 -9.96
N ASP A 307 7.67 -4.33 -10.38
CA ASP A 307 8.75 -3.38 -10.57
C ASP A 307 8.42 -2.37 -11.69
N ASP A 308 7.86 -2.84 -12.80
CA ASP A 308 7.41 -1.99 -13.90
C ASP A 308 6.29 -1.03 -13.49
N MET A 309 5.33 -1.50 -12.67
CA MET A 309 4.25 -0.65 -12.12
C MET A 309 4.79 0.41 -11.17
N ASP A 310 5.82 0.10 -10.38
CA ASP A 310 6.48 1.09 -9.52
C ASP A 310 7.23 2.14 -10.34
N GLN A 311 7.92 1.75 -11.41
CA GLN A 311 8.57 2.69 -12.35
C GLN A 311 7.52 3.58 -13.06
N LEU A 312 6.41 3.00 -13.50
CA LEU A 312 5.31 3.76 -14.10
C LEU A 312 4.78 4.81 -13.12
N ARG A 313 4.61 4.47 -11.84
CA ARG A 313 4.13 5.38 -10.79
C ARG A 313 5.06 6.57 -10.60
N GLU A 314 6.38 6.35 -10.65
CA GLU A 314 7.37 7.44 -10.52
C GLU A 314 7.29 8.43 -11.69
N GLY A 315 7.07 7.94 -12.91
CA GLY A 315 7.03 8.76 -14.13
C GLY A 315 5.68 9.42 -14.41
N ILE A 316 4.57 8.82 -13.98
CA ILE A 316 3.23 9.21 -14.40
C ILE A 316 2.81 10.61 -13.91
N GLY A 317 3.41 11.08 -12.81
CA GLY A 317 3.13 12.41 -12.26
C GLY A 317 3.38 13.56 -13.25
N LEU A 318 4.27 13.36 -14.23
CA LEU A 318 4.56 14.34 -15.28
C LEU A 318 3.35 14.55 -16.24
N GLN A 319 2.43 13.60 -16.33
CA GLN A 319 1.21 13.73 -17.15
C GLN A 319 0.29 14.85 -16.66
N ALA A 320 0.38 15.25 -15.40
CA ALA A 320 -0.36 16.38 -14.86
C ALA A 320 -0.06 17.70 -15.58
N TYR A 321 1.16 17.88 -16.12
CA TYR A 321 1.50 19.06 -16.95
C TYR A 321 0.74 19.08 -18.28
N GLY A 322 0.33 17.91 -18.79
CA GLY A 322 -0.51 17.76 -19.98
C GLY A 322 -2.02 17.85 -19.72
N GLN A 323 -2.44 18.30 -18.52
CA GLN A 323 -3.85 18.38 -18.08
C GLN A 323 -4.56 17.01 -18.06
N ARG A 324 -3.82 15.91 -17.97
CA ARG A 324 -4.35 14.57 -17.80
C ARG A 324 -4.34 14.20 -16.32
N ASP A 325 -5.35 13.44 -15.89
CA ASP A 325 -5.36 12.91 -14.52
C ASP A 325 -4.34 11.75 -14.40
N PRO A 326 -3.27 11.91 -13.59
CA PRO A 326 -2.23 10.89 -13.48
C PRO A 326 -2.75 9.53 -13.00
N VAL A 327 -3.81 9.50 -12.17
CA VAL A 327 -4.39 8.24 -11.68
C VAL A 327 -5.12 7.49 -12.79
N VAL A 328 -5.81 8.22 -13.67
CA VAL A 328 -6.49 7.64 -14.84
C VAL A 328 -5.47 7.08 -15.83
N GLU A 329 -4.43 7.84 -16.15
CA GLU A 329 -3.35 7.40 -17.05
C GLU A 329 -2.62 6.17 -16.46
N TYR A 330 -2.34 6.18 -15.15
CA TYR A 330 -1.74 5.03 -14.46
C TYR A 330 -2.60 3.77 -14.58
N ARG A 331 -3.93 3.91 -14.41
CA ARG A 331 -4.86 2.79 -14.54
C ARG A 331 -4.87 2.23 -15.96
N MET A 332 -4.90 3.10 -16.98
CA MET A 332 -4.92 2.68 -18.37
C MET A 332 -3.64 1.96 -18.76
N ALA A 333 -2.48 2.59 -18.50
CA ALA A 333 -1.19 2.00 -18.80
C ALA A 333 -0.97 0.70 -18.00
N GLY A 334 -1.32 0.67 -16.71
CA GLY A 334 -1.22 -0.51 -15.88
C GLY A 334 -2.12 -1.66 -16.33
N PHE A 335 -3.28 -1.38 -16.92
CA PHE A 335 -4.13 -2.39 -17.52
C PHE A 335 -3.49 -3.01 -18.78
N GLU A 336 -2.91 -2.19 -19.67
CA GLU A 336 -2.18 -2.66 -20.84
C GLU A 336 -0.98 -3.52 -20.43
N MET A 337 -0.15 -3.05 -19.51
CA MET A 337 1.00 -3.80 -18.98
C MET A 337 0.58 -5.15 -18.34
N PHE A 338 -0.54 -5.18 -17.62
CA PHE A 338 -1.06 -6.40 -17.03
C PHE A 338 -1.53 -7.42 -18.08
N ASN A 339 -2.17 -6.95 -19.15
CA ASN A 339 -2.56 -7.80 -20.26
C ASN A 339 -1.34 -8.36 -21.00
N ASP A 340 -0.30 -7.54 -21.21
CA ASP A 340 0.94 -7.98 -21.86
C ASP A 340 1.68 -9.01 -20.98
N MET A 341 1.72 -8.80 -19.66
CA MET A 341 2.26 -9.79 -18.72
C MET A 341 1.49 -11.11 -18.80
N THR A 342 0.16 -11.07 -18.85
CA THR A 342 -0.67 -12.27 -18.93
C THR A 342 -0.39 -13.06 -20.21
N LYS A 343 -0.27 -12.37 -21.35
CA LYS A 343 0.14 -12.99 -22.63
C LYS A 343 1.54 -13.60 -22.54
N ALA A 344 2.48 -12.85 -21.94
CA ALA A 344 3.85 -13.34 -21.77
C ALA A 344 3.92 -14.58 -20.86
N ILE A 345 3.05 -14.73 -19.86
CA ILE A 345 2.94 -15.96 -19.06
C ILE A 345 2.52 -17.13 -19.94
N GLN A 346 1.50 -16.96 -20.79
CA GLN A 346 1.03 -18.00 -21.69
C GLN A 346 2.11 -18.42 -22.70
N GLU A 347 2.73 -17.44 -23.36
CA GLU A 347 3.78 -17.68 -24.37
C GLU A 347 5.02 -18.37 -23.78
N GLU A 348 5.42 -18.02 -22.57
CA GLU A 348 6.62 -18.56 -21.93
C GLU A 348 6.39 -19.93 -21.27
N THR A 349 5.17 -20.22 -20.86
CA THR A 349 4.82 -21.52 -20.30
C THR A 349 4.89 -22.62 -21.35
N ASN A 350 4.45 -22.38 -22.58
CA ASN A 350 4.41 -23.36 -23.66
C ASN A 350 5.77 -23.93 -24.04
N PRO A 351 6.83 -23.11 -24.35
CA PRO A 351 8.16 -23.61 -24.62
C PRO A 351 8.82 -24.29 -23.42
N ALA A 352 8.59 -23.78 -22.19
CA ALA A 352 9.19 -24.33 -20.97
C ALA A 352 8.71 -25.77 -20.71
N ILE A 353 7.43 -26.08 -20.92
CA ILE A 353 6.88 -27.43 -20.86
C ILE A 353 7.54 -28.33 -21.94
N ARG A 354 7.73 -27.81 -23.16
CA ARG A 354 8.41 -28.54 -24.24
C ARG A 354 9.83 -28.95 -23.85
N TYR A 355 10.66 -28.03 -23.33
CA TYR A 355 12.07 -28.30 -23.03
C TYR A 355 12.23 -29.26 -21.84
N SER A 356 11.40 -29.17 -20.83
CA SER A 356 11.42 -30.08 -19.68
C SER A 356 11.17 -31.53 -20.08
N THR A 357 10.40 -31.75 -21.15
CA THR A 357 10.04 -33.07 -21.66
C THR A 357 11.06 -33.69 -22.64
N THR A 358 12.03 -32.92 -23.15
CA THR A 358 13.05 -33.44 -24.12
C THR A 358 14.38 -33.87 -23.50
N GLY A 359 14.52 -33.81 -22.14
CA GLY A 359 15.75 -34.18 -21.46
C GLY A 359 16.93 -33.22 -21.69
N SER A 360 16.72 -32.14 -22.46
CA SER A 360 17.67 -31.05 -22.59
C SER A 360 17.53 -30.18 -21.35
N LEU A 361 18.63 -29.77 -20.73
CA LEU A 361 18.65 -28.86 -19.58
C LEU A 361 17.70 -27.68 -19.83
N CYS A 362 16.66 -27.61 -19.01
CA CYS A 362 15.73 -26.50 -19.05
C CYS A 362 16.53 -25.20 -18.80
N PRO A 363 16.47 -24.19 -19.66
CA PRO A 363 17.19 -22.94 -19.43
C PRO A 363 16.75 -22.18 -18.19
N TYR A 364 15.75 -22.74 -17.48
CA TYR A 364 15.13 -22.17 -16.27
C TYR A 364 15.34 -23.02 -14.99
N ALA A 365 16.23 -24.03 -15.03
CA ALA A 365 16.58 -24.84 -13.85
C ALA A 365 17.60 -24.15 -12.94
#